data_88fa6b45e8c5ca75eac4990788087182
#
_entry.id   88fa6b45e8c5ca75eac4990788087182
#
_cell.length_a   1.000
_cell.length_b   1.000
_cell.length_c   1.000
_cell.angle_alpha   90.00
_cell.angle_beta   90.00
_cell.angle_gamma   90.00
#
_symmetry.space_group_name_H-M   'P 1'
#
loop_
_entity.id
_entity.type
_entity.pdbx_description
1 polymer ?
#
loop_
_entity_poly.entity_id
_entity_poly.type
_entity_poly.pdbx_seq_one_letter_code
_entity_poly.pdbx_strand_id
1 'polypeptide(L)'
;ISSNYKNMEEFTPVALEFNNMLMSLNQIGVKVFLADERYFPEMHRGVYHTVSNNFFLNKKYMDDPATLMMVMRHEGWHAAQDCMAGSIKNSMIAIIKPEEEVPIIWRVMAERTYPASAVPWEAEAGWAGRTEKMTMEALQSCAAGTMWEDYELTPLTRKWLEEEGFLKKD
;
A
#
# COMPACT_ATOMS: atom_id res chain seq x y z
N ILE A 1 15.28 -8.84 7.33
CA ILE A 1 15.43 -7.37 7.37
C ILE A 1 15.80 -6.90 8.78
N SER A 2 15.10 -7.37 9.80
CA SER A 2 15.41 -6.98 11.19
C SER A 2 16.85 -7.25 11.60
N SER A 3 17.49 -8.29 11.07
CA SER A 3 18.89 -8.62 11.36
C SER A 3 19.89 -7.59 10.80
N ASN A 4 19.45 -6.69 9.90
CA ASN A 4 20.31 -5.64 9.35
C ASN A 4 20.45 -4.43 10.26
N TYR A 5 19.64 -4.33 11.32
CA TYR A 5 19.70 -3.21 12.25
C TYR A 5 20.73 -3.46 13.35
N LYS A 6 21.58 -2.47 13.57
CA LYS A 6 22.62 -2.54 14.61
C LYS A 6 22.02 -2.54 16.01
N ASN A 7 20.86 -1.92 16.17
CA ASN A 7 20.13 -1.84 17.42
C ASN A 7 18.71 -2.37 17.22
N MET A 8 18.45 -3.57 17.74
CA MET A 8 17.13 -4.21 17.65
C MET A 8 16.04 -3.42 18.39
N GLU A 9 16.41 -2.60 19.37
CA GLU A 9 15.45 -1.77 20.11
C GLU A 9 14.76 -0.75 19.20
N GLU A 10 15.43 -0.28 18.16
CA GLU A 10 14.83 0.64 17.17
C GLU A 10 13.71 -0.02 16.36
N PHE A 11 13.82 -1.32 16.11
CA PHE A 11 12.83 -2.06 15.33
C PHE A 11 11.71 -2.63 16.21
N THR A 12 12.00 -2.97 17.45
CA THR A 12 11.04 -3.63 18.36
C THR A 12 9.67 -2.95 18.41
N PRO A 13 9.56 -1.60 18.51
CA PRO A 13 8.24 -0.95 18.57
C PRO A 13 7.36 -1.17 17.34
N VAL A 14 7.95 -1.45 16.17
CA VAL A 14 7.20 -1.60 14.92
C VAL A 14 7.19 -3.05 14.40
N ALA A 15 7.88 -3.95 15.10
CA ALA A 15 8.05 -5.34 14.66
C ALA A 15 6.72 -6.07 14.46
N LEU A 16 5.75 -5.87 15.35
CA LEU A 16 4.45 -6.53 15.27
C LEU A 16 3.68 -6.07 14.03
N GLU A 17 3.61 -4.77 13.79
CA GLU A 17 2.95 -4.21 12.61
C GLU A 17 3.63 -4.70 11.34
N PHE A 18 4.96 -4.62 11.28
CA PHE A 18 5.75 -5.10 10.14
C PHE A 18 5.48 -6.58 9.83
N ASN A 19 5.55 -7.44 10.83
CA ASN A 19 5.34 -8.88 10.66
C ASN A 19 3.91 -9.20 10.24
N ASN A 20 2.92 -8.50 10.79
CA ASN A 20 1.52 -8.68 10.39
C ASN A 20 1.28 -8.23 8.95
N MET A 21 1.91 -7.15 8.50
CA MET A 21 1.84 -6.73 7.10
C MET A 21 2.46 -7.76 6.17
N LEU A 22 3.66 -8.26 6.50
CA LEU A 22 4.33 -9.31 5.70
C LEU A 22 3.47 -10.56 5.59
N MET A 23 2.88 -10.99 6.70
CA MET A 23 2.02 -12.18 6.73
C MET A 23 0.80 -11.99 5.83
N SER A 24 0.12 -10.87 5.94
CA SER A 24 -1.06 -10.56 5.13
C SER A 24 -0.70 -10.44 3.64
N LEU A 25 0.39 -9.76 3.31
CA LEU A 25 0.89 -9.67 1.92
C LEU A 25 1.16 -11.05 1.35
N ASN A 26 1.83 -11.91 2.09
CA ASN A 26 2.11 -13.29 1.67
C ASN A 26 0.82 -14.09 1.45
N GLN A 27 -0.14 -13.96 2.36
CA GLN A 27 -1.43 -14.66 2.25
C GLN A 27 -2.22 -14.27 1.01
N ILE A 28 -2.17 -13.01 0.59
CA ILE A 28 -2.87 -12.56 -0.62
C ILE A 28 -2.08 -12.80 -1.91
N GLY A 29 -0.86 -13.33 -1.83
CA GLY A 29 -0.05 -13.69 -2.99
C GLY A 29 0.95 -12.62 -3.42
N VAL A 30 1.19 -11.61 -2.61
CA VAL A 30 2.22 -10.59 -2.86
C VAL A 30 3.56 -11.08 -2.33
N LYS A 31 4.58 -11.04 -3.18
CA LYS A 31 5.96 -11.38 -2.81
C LYS A 31 6.74 -10.11 -2.52
N VAL A 32 7.40 -10.07 -1.37
CA VAL A 32 8.20 -8.93 -0.93
C VAL A 32 9.67 -9.25 -1.10
N PHE A 33 10.39 -8.37 -1.80
CA PHE A 33 11.82 -8.53 -2.08
C PHE A 33 12.62 -7.34 -1.58
N LEU A 34 13.79 -7.61 -1.05
CA LEU A 34 14.81 -6.61 -0.79
C LEU A 34 15.75 -6.60 -1.99
N ALA A 35 15.82 -5.50 -2.74
CA ALA A 35 16.53 -5.42 -3.99
C ALA A 35 17.58 -4.29 -3.99
N ASP A 36 18.63 -4.46 -4.80
CA ASP A 36 19.69 -3.47 -4.98
C ASP A 36 19.17 -2.20 -5.67
N GLU A 37 19.76 -1.05 -5.34
CA GLU A 37 19.33 0.25 -5.87
C GLU A 37 19.38 0.33 -7.41
N ARG A 38 20.24 -0.44 -8.07
CA ARG A 38 20.34 -0.45 -9.55
C ARG A 38 19.04 -0.87 -10.25
N TYR A 39 18.13 -1.54 -9.54
CA TYR A 39 16.84 -1.98 -10.08
C TYR A 39 15.73 -0.96 -9.91
N PHE A 40 16.02 0.20 -9.32
CA PHE A 40 15.04 1.25 -9.06
C PHE A 40 15.35 2.51 -9.86
N PRO A 41 14.33 3.29 -10.25
CA PRO A 41 14.55 4.65 -10.67
C PRO A 41 15.22 5.45 -9.56
N GLU A 42 15.94 6.50 -9.91
CA GLU A 42 16.65 7.34 -8.95
C GLU A 42 15.72 7.81 -7.82
N MET A 43 16.20 7.67 -6.59
CA MET A 43 15.51 8.09 -5.34
C MET A 43 14.24 7.30 -4.97
N HIS A 44 13.86 6.29 -5.73
CA HIS A 44 12.75 5.43 -5.35
C HIS A 44 13.15 4.49 -4.21
N ARG A 45 12.33 4.47 -3.14
CA ARG A 45 12.59 3.66 -1.95
C ARG A 45 11.90 2.31 -1.96
N GLY A 46 10.83 2.20 -2.73
CA GLY A 46 10.08 0.98 -2.90
C GLY A 46 9.14 1.09 -4.08
N VAL A 47 8.59 -0.06 -4.50
CA VAL A 47 7.61 -0.11 -5.57
C VAL A 47 6.73 -1.35 -5.44
N TYR A 48 5.44 -1.21 -5.69
CA TYR A 48 4.51 -2.31 -5.84
C TYR A 48 4.09 -2.42 -7.30
N HIS A 49 4.30 -3.59 -7.90
CA HIS A 49 3.90 -3.86 -9.28
C HIS A 49 2.55 -4.57 -9.31
N THR A 50 1.53 -3.89 -9.84
CA THR A 50 0.16 -4.43 -9.89
C THR A 50 0.01 -5.62 -10.82
N VAL A 51 0.84 -5.71 -11.86
CA VAL A 51 0.78 -6.81 -12.84
C VAL A 51 1.38 -8.10 -12.27
N SER A 52 2.58 -8.01 -11.68
CA SER A 52 3.28 -9.18 -11.15
C SER A 52 2.93 -9.49 -9.70
N ASN A 53 2.33 -8.55 -8.98
CA ASN A 53 2.08 -8.59 -7.54
C ASN A 53 3.38 -8.73 -6.75
N ASN A 54 4.45 -8.16 -7.25
CA ASN A 54 5.74 -8.10 -6.58
C ASN A 54 5.91 -6.75 -5.91
N PHE A 55 6.42 -6.81 -4.69
CA PHE A 55 6.69 -5.64 -3.85
C PHE A 55 8.20 -5.57 -3.62
N PHE A 56 8.83 -4.49 -4.06
CA PHE A 56 10.28 -4.33 -3.93
C PHE A 56 10.61 -3.23 -2.94
N LEU A 57 11.51 -3.54 -2.00
CA LEU A 57 12.12 -2.60 -1.08
C LEU A 57 13.53 -2.29 -1.57
N ASN A 58 13.88 -1.01 -1.69
CA ASN A 58 15.22 -0.59 -2.07
C ASN A 58 16.16 -0.72 -0.88
N LYS A 59 17.06 -1.67 -0.95
CA LYS A 59 18.01 -1.99 0.12
C LYS A 59 18.78 -0.78 0.63
N LYS A 60 19.12 0.15 -0.25
CA LYS A 60 19.88 1.36 0.09
C LYS A 60 19.24 2.19 1.20
N TYR A 61 17.90 2.20 1.27
CA TYR A 61 17.16 3.06 2.20
C TYR A 61 16.57 2.31 3.40
N MET A 62 16.84 1.00 3.53
CA MET A 62 16.18 0.14 4.52
C MET A 62 17.00 -0.05 5.82
N ASP A 63 18.04 0.77 6.05
CA ASP A 63 18.85 0.73 7.27
C ASP A 63 18.21 1.47 8.45
N ASP A 64 17.13 2.22 8.21
CA ASP A 64 16.38 2.95 9.22
C ASP A 64 14.97 2.35 9.34
N PRO A 65 14.56 1.87 10.56
CA PRO A 65 13.23 1.30 10.75
C PRO A 65 12.08 2.23 10.41
N ALA A 66 12.22 3.53 10.65
CA ALA A 66 11.17 4.50 10.31
C ALA A 66 10.96 4.58 8.80
N THR A 67 12.05 4.58 8.02
CA THR A 67 11.98 4.58 6.56
C THR A 67 11.39 3.26 6.04
N LEU A 68 11.83 2.12 6.58
CA LEU A 68 11.26 0.82 6.23
C LEU A 68 9.75 0.80 6.44
N MET A 69 9.27 1.27 7.59
CA MET A 69 7.84 1.26 7.90
C MET A 69 7.04 2.19 7.00
N MET A 70 7.58 3.38 6.70
CA MET A 70 6.94 4.31 5.79
C MET A 70 6.75 3.69 4.40
N VAL A 71 7.79 3.03 3.88
CA VAL A 71 7.74 2.38 2.57
C VAL A 71 6.80 1.17 2.59
N MET A 72 6.89 0.34 3.63
CA MET A 72 6.00 -0.82 3.80
C MET A 72 4.54 -0.40 3.82
N ARG A 73 4.22 0.66 4.57
CA ARG A 73 2.85 1.18 4.67
C ARG A 73 2.37 1.79 3.35
N HIS A 74 3.21 2.59 2.70
CA HIS A 74 2.87 3.26 1.44
C HIS A 74 2.64 2.25 0.31
N GLU A 75 3.61 1.41 0.05
CA GLU A 75 3.52 0.42 -1.03
C GLU A 75 2.55 -0.71 -0.69
N GLY A 76 2.47 -1.10 0.58
CA GLY A 76 1.46 -2.04 1.06
C GLY A 76 0.04 -1.51 0.89
N TRP A 77 -0.16 -0.19 1.00
CA TRP A 77 -1.45 0.43 0.72
C TRP A 77 -1.84 0.26 -0.74
N HIS A 78 -0.89 0.36 -1.68
CA HIS A 78 -1.17 0.07 -3.08
C HIS A 78 -1.62 -1.39 -3.30
N ALA A 79 -1.06 -2.34 -2.55
CA ALA A 79 -1.56 -3.72 -2.58
C ALA A 79 -2.99 -3.81 -2.04
N ALA A 80 -3.33 -3.04 -1.00
CA ALA A 80 -4.70 -2.95 -0.51
C ALA A 80 -5.65 -2.32 -1.53
N GLN A 81 -5.20 -1.27 -2.23
CA GLN A 81 -5.96 -0.66 -3.33
C GLN A 81 -6.20 -1.65 -4.48
N ASP A 82 -5.23 -2.49 -4.77
CA ASP A 82 -5.34 -3.58 -5.74
C ASP A 82 -6.43 -4.57 -5.30
N CYS A 83 -6.41 -4.97 -4.03
CA CYS A 83 -7.44 -5.82 -3.44
C CYS A 83 -8.83 -5.17 -3.47
N MET A 84 -8.91 -3.86 -3.19
CA MET A 84 -10.16 -3.10 -3.23
C MET A 84 -10.76 -3.06 -4.64
N ALA A 85 -9.95 -3.17 -5.67
CA ALA A 85 -10.39 -3.27 -7.06
C ALA A 85 -10.96 -4.65 -7.43
N GLY A 86 -11.10 -5.54 -6.47
CA GLY A 86 -11.74 -6.85 -6.61
C GLY A 86 -10.79 -8.03 -6.51
N SER A 87 -9.59 -7.93 -7.03
CA SER A 87 -8.58 -8.98 -6.96
C SER A 87 -7.21 -8.44 -7.33
N ILE A 88 -6.17 -8.86 -6.62
CA ILE A 88 -4.80 -8.53 -6.98
C ILE A 88 -4.36 -9.19 -8.30
N LYS A 89 -5.14 -10.13 -8.83
CA LYS A 89 -4.86 -10.78 -10.12
C LYS A 89 -5.11 -9.86 -11.31
N ASN A 90 -5.96 -8.84 -11.18
CA ASN A 90 -6.07 -7.79 -12.17
C ASN A 90 -4.97 -6.74 -11.91
N SER A 91 -4.67 -5.90 -12.87
CA SER A 91 -3.62 -4.87 -12.72
C SER A 91 -4.16 -3.51 -12.27
N MET A 92 -5.33 -3.51 -11.66
CA MET A 92 -6.05 -2.29 -11.31
C MET A 92 -5.99 -1.98 -9.83
N ILE A 93 -6.07 -0.71 -9.48
CA ILE A 93 -6.14 -0.25 -8.10
C ILE A 93 -7.34 0.68 -7.91
N ALA A 94 -7.98 0.60 -6.75
CA ALA A 94 -9.15 1.42 -6.42
C ALA A 94 -8.90 2.25 -5.16
N ILE A 95 -9.55 3.41 -5.08
CA ILE A 95 -9.51 4.26 -3.90
C ILE A 95 -10.28 3.57 -2.77
N ILE A 96 -9.70 3.53 -1.57
CA ILE A 96 -10.30 2.87 -0.40
C ILE A 96 -11.06 3.86 0.47
N LYS A 97 -10.48 5.04 0.70
CA LYS A 97 -11.04 6.06 1.60
C LYS A 97 -11.82 7.12 0.82
N PRO A 98 -12.94 7.62 1.35
CA PRO A 98 -13.59 8.80 0.77
C PRO A 98 -12.59 9.95 0.69
N GLU A 99 -12.67 10.71 -0.41
CA GLU A 99 -11.73 11.81 -0.66
C GLU A 99 -11.71 12.83 0.49
N GLU A 100 -12.87 13.12 1.07
CA GLU A 100 -13.02 14.06 2.17
C GLU A 100 -12.37 13.60 3.49
N GLU A 101 -12.09 12.31 3.65
CA GLU A 101 -11.40 11.77 4.82
C GLU A 101 -9.88 11.92 4.72
N VAL A 102 -9.34 12.04 3.51
CA VAL A 102 -7.90 12.16 3.30
C VAL A 102 -7.47 13.58 3.70
N PRO A 103 -6.55 13.74 4.67
CA PRO A 103 -6.09 15.07 5.05
C PRO A 103 -5.52 15.82 3.85
N ILE A 104 -5.90 17.09 3.70
CA ILE A 104 -5.58 17.91 2.53
C ILE A 104 -4.08 18.02 2.25
N ILE A 105 -3.26 17.95 3.30
CA ILE A 105 -1.81 18.02 3.16
C ILE A 105 -1.28 16.89 2.25
N TRP A 106 -1.86 15.70 2.32
CA TRP A 106 -1.43 14.56 1.51
C TRP A 106 -1.79 14.74 0.05
N ARG A 107 -2.93 15.35 -0.24
CA ARG A 107 -3.29 15.71 -1.62
C ARG A 107 -2.30 16.74 -2.17
N VAL A 108 -2.00 17.79 -1.40
CA VAL A 108 -1.06 18.84 -1.82
C VAL A 108 0.33 18.24 -2.10
N MET A 109 0.80 17.35 -1.24
CA MET A 109 2.10 16.69 -1.44
C MET A 109 2.09 15.78 -2.66
N ALA A 110 1.01 15.06 -2.89
CA ALA A 110 0.86 14.18 -4.06
C ALA A 110 0.84 15.01 -5.37
N GLU A 111 0.16 16.15 -5.38
CA GLU A 111 0.12 17.04 -6.54
C GLU A 111 1.51 17.55 -6.94
N ARG A 112 2.41 17.70 -5.97
CA ARG A 112 3.80 18.15 -6.23
C ARG A 112 4.71 17.03 -6.73
N THR A 113 4.35 15.77 -6.49
CA THR A 113 5.23 14.62 -6.71
C THR A 113 4.79 13.76 -7.88
N TYR A 114 3.49 13.63 -8.09
CA TYR A 114 2.90 12.68 -9.03
C TYR A 114 2.08 13.36 -10.13
N PRO A 115 1.87 12.67 -11.28
CA PRO A 115 0.93 13.17 -12.29
C PRO A 115 -0.49 13.31 -11.72
N ALA A 116 -1.26 14.25 -12.25
CA ALA A 116 -2.62 14.55 -11.77
C ALA A 116 -3.51 13.31 -11.72
N SER A 117 -3.37 12.39 -12.68
CA SER A 117 -4.15 11.15 -12.73
C SER A 117 -3.85 10.18 -11.58
N ALA A 118 -2.70 10.30 -10.94
CA ALA A 118 -2.29 9.43 -9.85
C ALA A 118 -2.59 10.02 -8.46
N VAL A 119 -2.90 11.31 -8.38
CA VAL A 119 -3.06 12.03 -7.11
C VAL A 119 -4.02 11.37 -6.12
N PRO A 120 -5.24 10.93 -6.49
CA PRO A 120 -6.15 10.34 -5.51
C PRO A 120 -5.57 9.10 -4.82
N TRP A 121 -4.92 8.23 -5.58
CA TRP A 121 -4.31 7.00 -5.05
C TRP A 121 -3.06 7.29 -4.24
N GLU A 122 -2.22 8.21 -4.72
CA GLU A 122 -0.96 8.55 -4.06
C GLU A 122 -1.15 9.42 -2.81
N ALA A 123 -2.17 10.26 -2.77
CA ALA A 123 -2.52 11.02 -1.57
C ALA A 123 -2.91 10.08 -0.42
N GLU A 124 -3.74 9.09 -0.73
CA GLU A 124 -4.16 8.06 0.21
C GLU A 124 -2.97 7.22 0.69
N ALA A 125 -2.12 6.79 -0.24
CA ALA A 125 -0.93 6.00 0.08
C ALA A 125 0.09 6.81 0.91
N GLY A 126 0.26 8.09 0.62
CA GLY A 126 1.10 8.97 1.42
C GLY A 126 0.62 9.09 2.86
N TRP A 127 -0.69 9.26 3.03
CA TRP A 127 -1.33 9.27 4.35
C TRP A 127 -1.12 7.95 5.09
N ALA A 128 -1.39 6.82 4.43
CA ALA A 128 -1.18 5.50 5.00
C ALA A 128 0.28 5.27 5.40
N GLY A 129 1.23 5.76 4.62
CA GLY A 129 2.67 5.64 4.89
C GLY A 129 3.09 6.30 6.21
N ARG A 130 2.35 7.28 6.67
CA ARG A 130 2.62 8.02 7.92
C ARG A 130 1.64 7.70 9.03
N THR A 131 0.77 6.71 8.84
CA THR A 131 -0.27 6.35 9.82
C THR A 131 -0.07 4.92 10.30
N GLU A 132 0.20 4.76 11.60
CA GLU A 132 0.38 3.44 12.20
C GLU A 132 -0.86 2.57 11.99
N LYS A 133 -0.64 1.31 11.65
CA LYS A 133 -1.64 0.24 11.53
C LYS A 133 -2.68 0.42 10.42
N MET A 134 -2.76 1.58 9.76
CA MET A 134 -3.76 1.82 8.70
C MET A 134 -3.62 0.80 7.57
N THR A 135 -2.41 0.62 7.03
CA THR A 135 -2.13 -0.36 5.98
C THR A 135 -2.27 -1.79 6.49
N MET A 136 -1.76 -2.06 7.70
CA MET A 136 -1.87 -3.39 8.31
C MET A 136 -3.33 -3.85 8.37
N GLU A 137 -4.23 -3.00 8.85
CA GLU A 137 -5.65 -3.33 8.96
C GLU A 137 -6.30 -3.57 7.60
N ALA A 138 -5.98 -2.75 6.60
CA ALA A 138 -6.49 -2.93 5.24
C ALA A 138 -6.00 -4.25 4.61
N LEU A 139 -4.73 -4.58 4.79
CA LEU A 139 -4.16 -5.84 4.30
C LEU A 139 -4.77 -7.04 5.01
N GLN A 140 -5.06 -6.93 6.31
CA GLN A 140 -5.75 -7.99 7.06
C GLN A 140 -7.17 -8.21 6.53
N SER A 141 -7.89 -7.16 6.20
CA SER A 141 -9.22 -7.27 5.57
C SER A 141 -9.14 -7.93 4.20
N CYS A 142 -8.13 -7.59 3.42
CA CYS A 142 -7.88 -8.24 2.14
C CYS A 142 -7.62 -9.74 2.32
N ALA A 143 -6.73 -10.10 3.24
CA ALA A 143 -6.38 -11.50 3.52
C ALA A 143 -7.57 -12.31 4.04
N ALA A 144 -8.46 -11.67 4.82
CA ALA A 144 -9.68 -12.29 5.34
C ALA A 144 -10.80 -12.40 4.28
N GLY A 145 -10.66 -11.75 3.14
CA GLY A 145 -11.72 -11.71 2.12
C GLY A 145 -12.88 -10.79 2.47
N THR A 146 -12.68 -9.83 3.38
CA THR A 146 -13.74 -8.96 3.90
C THR A 146 -13.56 -7.49 3.53
N MET A 147 -12.75 -7.22 2.48
CA MET A 147 -12.39 -5.84 2.13
C MET A 147 -13.61 -4.95 1.90
N TRP A 148 -14.63 -5.45 1.17
CA TRP A 148 -15.82 -4.67 0.86
C TRP A 148 -16.85 -4.63 2.00
N GLU A 149 -16.65 -5.45 3.04
CA GLU A 149 -17.47 -5.41 4.26
C GLU A 149 -16.88 -4.42 5.26
N ASP A 150 -15.54 -4.38 5.35
CA ASP A 150 -14.81 -3.54 6.31
C ASP A 150 -14.63 -2.10 5.80
N TYR A 151 -14.61 -1.91 4.48
CA TYR A 151 -14.46 -0.60 3.85
C TYR A 151 -15.62 -0.35 2.89
N GLU A 152 -16.37 0.73 3.13
CA GLU A 152 -17.45 1.12 2.26
C GLU A 152 -16.89 1.56 0.90
N LEU A 153 -17.50 1.03 -0.17
CA LEU A 153 -17.11 1.45 -1.53
C LEU A 153 -17.47 2.92 -1.73
N THR A 154 -16.46 3.73 -2.09
CA THR A 154 -16.73 5.12 -2.48
C THR A 154 -17.60 5.14 -3.74
N PRO A 155 -18.41 6.21 -3.98
CA PRO A 155 -19.22 6.29 -5.20
C PRO A 155 -18.38 6.13 -6.48
N LEU A 156 -17.18 6.70 -6.51
CA LEU A 156 -16.28 6.58 -7.65
C LEU A 156 -15.82 5.13 -7.87
N THR A 157 -15.40 4.47 -6.81
CA THR A 157 -14.94 3.07 -6.86
C THR A 157 -16.11 2.16 -7.26
N ARG A 158 -17.27 2.34 -6.68
CA ARG A 158 -18.47 1.56 -7.02
C ARG A 158 -18.80 1.69 -8.49
N LYS A 159 -18.86 2.92 -9.01
CA LYS A 159 -19.14 3.18 -10.43
C LYS A 159 -18.14 2.47 -11.33
N TRP A 160 -16.85 2.59 -11.00
CA TRP A 160 -15.79 1.95 -11.75
C TRP A 160 -15.92 0.41 -11.74
N LEU A 161 -16.18 -0.19 -10.58
CA LEU A 161 -16.34 -1.64 -10.46
C LEU A 161 -17.57 -2.14 -11.24
N GLU A 162 -18.65 -1.36 -11.29
CA GLU A 162 -19.83 -1.66 -12.10
C GLU A 162 -19.51 -1.60 -13.59
N GLU A 163 -18.79 -0.56 -14.02
CA GLU A 163 -18.38 -0.39 -15.42
C GLU A 163 -17.46 -1.53 -15.90
N GLU A 164 -16.57 -2.00 -15.03
CA GLU A 164 -15.64 -3.08 -15.34
C GLU A 164 -16.24 -4.49 -15.15
N GLY A 165 -17.47 -4.57 -14.70
CA GLY A 165 -18.18 -5.85 -14.55
C GLY A 165 -17.88 -6.63 -13.26
N PHE A 166 -17.19 -6.03 -12.28
CA PHE A 166 -16.93 -6.68 -11.00
C PHE A 166 -18.10 -6.61 -10.03
N LEU A 167 -18.98 -5.61 -10.19
CA LEU A 167 -20.21 -5.47 -9.45
C LEU A 167 -21.40 -5.39 -10.41
N LYS A 168 -22.54 -5.93 -9.97
CA LYS A 168 -23.80 -5.76 -10.71
C LYS A 168 -24.29 -4.33 -10.58
N LYS A 169 -24.78 -3.75 -11.67
CA LYS A 169 -25.50 -2.48 -11.65
C LYS A 169 -26.86 -2.67 -10.98
N ASP A 170 -27.21 -1.74 -10.09
CA ASP A 170 -28.52 -1.70 -9.47
C ASP A 170 -29.59 -1.16 -10.46
#